data_874066325b88b9b4873010792b5367c6
#
_entry.id   874066325b88b9b4873010792b5367c6
#
_cell.length_a   1.000
_cell.length_b   1.000
_cell.length_c   1.000
_cell.angle_alpha   90.00
_cell.angle_beta   90.00
_cell.angle_gamma   90.00
#
_symmetry.space_group_name_H-M   'P 1'
#
loop_
_entity.id
_entity.type
_entity.pdbx_description
1 polymer ?
#
loop_
_entity_poly.entity_id
_entity_poly.type
_entity_poly.pdbx_seq_one_letter_code
_entity_poly.pdbx_strand_id
1 'polypeptide(L)'
;RTLGITILLITHEMDVVKRICDLVAIIDHGKLVEQGSVSDIFSNPKTELAQEFIRSTFNVNLPDEYLENLSHTPKHAKSYPIIKFEFTGRSVDAPLLSQASKKFGVELSILTSQIEYAGGVKFGFTVAEVEGDEDAITQTKIYLMENNVRVEVLGYVE
;
A
#
# COMPACT_ATOMS: atom_id res chain seq x y z
N ARG A 1 -26.45 -10.42 9.73
CA ARG A 1 -26.06 -11.03 11.04
C ARG A 1 -27.27 -11.35 11.96
N THR A 2 -28.44 -10.83 11.69
CA THR A 2 -29.65 -11.06 12.52
C THR A 2 -30.32 -12.42 12.31
N LEU A 3 -30.01 -13.15 11.25
CA LEU A 3 -30.68 -14.40 10.89
C LEU A 3 -29.94 -15.68 11.38
N GLY A 4 -28.74 -15.56 11.95
CA GLY A 4 -27.95 -16.70 12.45
C GLY A 4 -27.55 -17.74 11.38
N ILE A 5 -27.51 -17.36 10.09
CA ILE A 5 -27.11 -18.21 8.98
C ILE A 5 -25.64 -18.02 8.62
N THR A 6 -24.99 -19.11 8.24
CA THR A 6 -23.63 -19.06 7.66
C THR A 6 -23.76 -18.92 6.15
N ILE A 7 -23.03 -17.97 5.57
CA ILE A 7 -23.01 -17.74 4.12
C ILE A 7 -21.59 -18.02 3.61
N LEU A 8 -21.48 -18.90 2.62
CA LEU A 8 -20.26 -19.10 1.86
C LEU A 8 -20.34 -18.30 0.55
N LEU A 9 -19.40 -17.36 0.38
CA LEU A 9 -19.30 -16.55 -0.82
C LEU A 9 -18.02 -16.92 -1.58
N ILE A 10 -18.14 -17.15 -2.88
CA ILE A 10 -17.00 -17.34 -3.79
C ILE A 10 -16.94 -16.10 -4.67
N THR A 11 -15.85 -15.36 -4.59
CA THR A 11 -15.64 -14.13 -5.35
C THR A 11 -14.14 -13.84 -5.49
N HIS A 12 -13.77 -13.08 -6.49
CA HIS A 12 -12.46 -12.46 -6.63
C HIS A 12 -12.47 -10.95 -6.28
N GLU A 13 -13.63 -10.43 -5.87
CA GLU A 13 -13.80 -9.01 -5.53
C GLU A 13 -13.44 -8.78 -4.06
N MET A 14 -12.22 -8.33 -3.81
CA MET A 14 -11.73 -8.08 -2.44
C MET A 14 -12.49 -6.95 -1.73
N ASP A 15 -13.09 -6.02 -2.47
CA ASP A 15 -13.97 -4.98 -1.91
C ASP A 15 -15.22 -5.57 -1.24
N VAL A 16 -15.77 -6.63 -1.80
CA VAL A 16 -16.88 -7.36 -1.21
C VAL A 16 -16.39 -8.11 0.03
N VAL A 17 -15.26 -8.83 -0.08
CA VAL A 17 -14.67 -9.59 1.02
C VAL A 17 -14.43 -8.71 2.26
N LYS A 18 -13.78 -7.56 2.09
CA LYS A 18 -13.46 -6.65 3.22
C LYS A 18 -14.68 -6.09 3.93
N ARG A 19 -15.82 -5.96 3.22
CA ARG A 19 -17.04 -5.33 3.75
C ARG A 19 -17.96 -6.29 4.48
N ILE A 20 -18.08 -7.53 4.02
CA ILE A 20 -19.13 -8.44 4.50
C ILE A 20 -18.63 -9.75 5.07
N CYS A 21 -17.40 -10.17 4.80
CA CYS A 21 -16.86 -11.44 5.29
C CYS A 21 -16.25 -11.30 6.69
N ASP A 22 -16.32 -12.37 7.47
CA ASP A 22 -15.63 -12.52 8.75
C ASP A 22 -14.34 -13.33 8.58
N LEU A 23 -14.38 -14.34 7.71
CA LEU A 23 -13.27 -15.25 7.38
C LEU A 23 -13.01 -15.26 5.88
N VAL A 24 -11.77 -15.48 5.51
CA VAL A 24 -11.32 -15.59 4.12
C VAL A 24 -10.51 -16.86 3.93
N ALA A 25 -10.74 -17.56 2.82
CA ALA A 25 -9.89 -18.62 2.33
C ALA A 25 -9.48 -18.30 0.89
N ILE A 26 -8.17 -18.17 0.66
CA ILE A 26 -7.60 -17.89 -0.66
C ILE A 26 -7.26 -19.23 -1.30
N ILE A 27 -7.82 -19.46 -2.50
CA ILE A 27 -7.64 -20.70 -3.25
C ILE A 27 -6.97 -20.38 -4.59
N ASP A 28 -5.94 -21.13 -4.92
CA ASP A 28 -5.25 -21.08 -6.20
C ASP A 28 -5.10 -22.48 -6.78
N HIS A 29 -5.45 -22.64 -8.05
CA HIS A 29 -5.40 -23.93 -8.75
C HIS A 29 -6.02 -25.11 -7.96
N GLY A 30 -7.13 -24.85 -7.26
CA GLY A 30 -7.85 -25.84 -6.45
C GLY A 30 -7.19 -26.18 -5.10
N LYS A 31 -6.16 -25.44 -4.70
CA LYS A 31 -5.47 -25.62 -3.41
C LYS A 31 -5.71 -24.41 -2.51
N LEU A 32 -5.93 -24.71 -1.22
CA LEU A 32 -5.99 -23.66 -0.20
C LEU A 32 -4.58 -23.09 0.01
N VAL A 33 -4.40 -21.79 -0.28
CA VAL A 33 -3.11 -21.09 -0.18
C VAL A 33 -2.98 -20.40 1.16
N GLU A 34 -4.04 -19.71 1.60
CA GLU A 34 -4.05 -18.99 2.87
C GLU A 34 -5.48 -18.89 3.41
N GLN A 35 -5.64 -18.90 4.74
CA GLN A 35 -6.93 -18.66 5.39
C GLN A 35 -6.76 -17.93 6.71
N GLY A 36 -7.75 -17.16 7.09
CA GLY A 36 -7.76 -16.42 8.35
C GLY A 36 -8.97 -15.49 8.47
N SER A 37 -8.97 -14.68 9.53
CA SER A 37 -9.93 -13.59 9.62
C SER A 37 -9.63 -12.53 8.54
N VAL A 38 -10.63 -11.76 8.14
CA VAL A 38 -10.42 -10.63 7.21
C VAL A 38 -9.34 -9.70 7.76
N SER A 39 -9.36 -9.40 9.08
CA SER A 39 -8.35 -8.57 9.72
C SER A 39 -6.94 -9.14 9.59
N ASP A 40 -6.74 -10.43 9.79
CA ASP A 40 -5.41 -11.05 9.69
C ASP A 40 -4.88 -11.02 8.26
N ILE A 41 -5.72 -11.40 7.29
CA ILE A 41 -5.35 -11.42 5.86
C ILE A 41 -4.99 -10.01 5.38
N PHE A 42 -5.76 -8.98 5.76
CA PHE A 42 -5.50 -7.60 5.31
C PHE A 42 -4.38 -6.89 6.08
N SER A 43 -4.08 -7.28 7.33
CA SER A 43 -3.01 -6.65 8.12
C SER A 43 -1.65 -7.32 7.96
N ASN A 44 -1.63 -8.63 7.71
CA ASN A 44 -0.40 -9.43 7.67
C ASN A 44 -0.52 -10.62 6.73
N PRO A 45 -0.73 -10.38 5.43
CA PRO A 45 -0.79 -11.43 4.42
C PRO A 45 0.54 -12.19 4.38
N LYS A 46 0.48 -13.52 4.44
CA LYS A 46 1.66 -14.38 4.51
C LYS A 46 2.14 -14.84 3.14
N THR A 47 1.23 -14.90 2.18
CA THR A 47 1.53 -15.38 0.83
C THR A 47 1.57 -14.23 -0.16
N GLU A 48 2.35 -14.38 -1.21
CA GLU A 48 2.46 -13.39 -2.30
C GLU A 48 1.09 -13.17 -2.97
N LEU A 49 0.33 -14.24 -3.18
CA LEU A 49 -1.01 -14.16 -3.77
C LEU A 49 -1.98 -13.33 -2.90
N ALA A 50 -1.95 -13.51 -1.56
CA ALA A 50 -2.75 -12.70 -0.66
C ALA A 50 -2.35 -11.22 -0.72
N GLN A 51 -1.06 -10.93 -0.79
CA GLN A 51 -0.55 -9.57 -0.97
C GLN A 51 -1.00 -8.96 -2.30
N GLU A 52 -1.00 -9.73 -3.38
CA GLU A 52 -1.46 -9.28 -4.69
C GLU A 52 -2.96 -8.97 -4.69
N PHE A 53 -3.78 -9.84 -4.09
CA PHE A 53 -5.22 -9.58 -3.94
C PHE A 53 -5.51 -8.31 -3.14
N ILE A 54 -4.78 -8.06 -2.04
CA ILE A 54 -4.96 -6.83 -1.27
C ILE A 54 -4.55 -5.61 -2.10
N ARG A 55 -3.42 -5.70 -2.81
CA ARG A 55 -2.96 -4.61 -3.69
C ARG A 55 -3.96 -4.29 -4.81
N SER A 56 -4.68 -5.28 -5.31
CA SER A 56 -5.72 -5.06 -6.34
C SER A 56 -6.88 -4.19 -5.85
N THR A 57 -7.04 -4.02 -4.53
CA THR A 57 -8.03 -3.08 -3.97
C THR A 57 -7.59 -1.62 -4.04
N PHE A 58 -6.31 -1.37 -4.30
CA PHE A 58 -5.77 -0.02 -4.39
C PHE A 58 -5.83 0.49 -5.83
N ASN A 59 -6.71 1.43 -6.09
CA ASN A 59 -6.74 2.17 -7.34
C ASN A 59 -5.71 3.30 -7.28
N VAL A 60 -4.47 3.03 -7.70
CA VAL A 60 -3.44 4.06 -7.82
C VAL A 60 -3.69 4.83 -9.12
N ASN A 61 -4.46 5.90 -9.02
CA ASN A 61 -4.68 6.83 -10.13
C ASN A 61 -3.71 8.01 -9.96
N LEU A 62 -2.65 8.02 -10.77
CA LEU A 62 -1.83 9.22 -10.93
C LEU A 62 -2.49 10.14 -11.96
N PRO A 63 -2.39 11.47 -11.78
CA PRO A 63 -2.81 12.41 -12.83
C PRO A 63 -2.08 12.14 -14.14
N ASP A 64 -2.77 12.33 -15.27
CA ASP A 64 -2.23 12.03 -16.61
C ASP A 64 -0.91 12.77 -16.88
N GLU A 65 -0.77 13.98 -16.38
CA GLU A 65 0.45 14.79 -16.46
C GLU A 65 1.68 14.06 -15.90
N TYR A 66 1.51 13.32 -14.79
CA TYR A 66 2.61 12.52 -14.21
C TYR A 66 2.88 11.27 -15.03
N LEU A 67 1.83 10.60 -15.55
CA LEU A 67 1.99 9.39 -16.35
C LEU A 67 2.73 9.65 -17.67
N GLU A 68 2.48 10.79 -18.30
CA GLU A 68 3.12 11.20 -19.56
C GLU A 68 4.61 11.55 -19.37
N ASN A 69 4.99 12.09 -18.20
CA ASN A 69 6.33 12.56 -17.90
C ASN A 69 7.16 11.60 -17.06
N LEU A 70 6.58 10.46 -16.64
CA LEU A 70 7.24 9.48 -15.78
C LEU A 70 8.37 8.76 -16.52
N SER A 71 9.58 8.83 -15.98
CA SER A 71 10.75 8.12 -16.49
C SER A 71 11.11 6.97 -15.54
N HIS A 72 11.53 5.82 -16.08
CA HIS A 72 11.98 4.69 -15.25
C HIS A 72 13.36 4.91 -14.60
N THR A 73 14.11 5.86 -15.10
CA THR A 73 15.44 6.23 -14.57
C THR A 73 15.54 7.74 -14.45
N PRO A 74 16.28 8.25 -13.46
CA PRO A 74 16.50 9.69 -13.35
C PRO A 74 17.27 10.19 -14.60
N LYS A 75 16.76 11.21 -15.26
CA LYS A 75 17.38 11.79 -16.45
C LYS A 75 18.41 12.86 -16.10
N HIS A 76 18.22 13.53 -14.98
CA HIS A 76 19.06 14.64 -14.51
C HIS A 76 19.21 14.58 -12.99
N ALA A 77 20.15 15.37 -12.45
CA ALA A 77 20.37 15.50 -11.01
C ALA A 77 19.18 16.09 -10.23
N LYS A 78 18.20 16.66 -10.94
CA LYS A 78 16.95 17.20 -10.36
C LYS A 78 15.72 16.34 -10.67
N SER A 79 15.92 15.09 -11.09
CA SER A 79 14.79 14.17 -11.25
C SER A 79 14.41 13.61 -9.90
N TYR A 80 13.18 13.86 -9.44
CA TYR A 80 12.68 13.39 -8.16
C TYR A 80 11.87 12.10 -8.32
N PRO A 81 12.04 11.12 -7.41
CA PRO A 81 11.28 9.89 -7.46
C PRO A 81 9.81 10.10 -7.06
N ILE A 82 8.92 9.49 -7.81
CA ILE A 82 7.54 9.22 -7.42
C ILE A 82 7.52 7.90 -6.67
N ILE A 83 7.19 7.95 -5.40
CA ILE A 83 7.24 6.80 -4.52
C ILE A 83 5.84 6.46 -3.99
N LYS A 84 5.49 5.18 -4.07
CA LYS A 84 4.33 4.60 -3.43
C LYS A 84 4.74 4.01 -2.09
N PHE A 85 4.06 4.43 -1.04
CA PHE A 85 4.19 3.95 0.32
C PHE A 85 2.94 3.16 0.69
N GLU A 86 3.07 1.86 0.96
CA GLU A 86 1.96 1.02 1.40
C GLU A 86 2.05 0.79 2.92
N PHE A 87 0.94 1.02 3.60
CA PHE A 87 0.82 0.95 5.05
C PHE A 87 -0.12 -0.18 5.43
N THR A 88 0.25 -0.95 6.45
CA THR A 88 -0.60 -2.02 7.01
C THR A 88 -0.50 -2.03 8.53
N GLY A 89 -1.63 -2.28 9.20
CA GLY A 89 -1.65 -2.39 10.66
C GLY A 89 -1.14 -1.13 11.37
N ARG A 90 -0.14 -1.28 12.23
CA ARG A 90 0.37 -0.17 13.07
C ARG A 90 1.04 0.95 12.29
N SER A 91 1.56 0.67 11.10
CA SER A 91 2.22 1.69 10.29
C SER A 91 1.25 2.76 9.76
N VAL A 92 -0.05 2.45 9.66
CA VAL A 92 -1.08 3.41 9.22
C VAL A 92 -1.37 4.47 10.29
N ASP A 93 -1.31 4.10 11.57
CA ASP A 93 -1.64 5.01 12.68
C ASP A 93 -0.47 5.91 13.10
N ALA A 94 0.75 5.56 12.72
CA ALA A 94 1.94 6.35 13.03
C ALA A 94 2.18 7.43 11.96
N PRO A 95 2.58 8.66 12.32
CA PRO A 95 2.84 9.75 11.37
C PRO A 95 4.21 9.58 10.69
N LEU A 96 4.48 8.40 10.10
CA LEU A 96 5.79 7.99 9.62
C LEU A 96 6.32 8.87 8.49
N LEU A 97 5.47 9.28 7.54
CA LEU A 97 5.90 10.18 6.46
C LEU A 97 6.33 11.55 7.00
N SER A 98 5.56 12.12 7.93
CA SER A 98 5.88 13.39 8.58
C SER A 98 7.15 13.28 9.44
N GLN A 99 7.37 12.15 10.13
CA GLN A 99 8.58 11.91 10.91
C GLN A 99 9.80 11.76 9.99
N ALA A 100 9.68 11.02 8.88
CA ALA A 100 10.74 10.86 7.91
C ALA A 100 11.15 12.20 7.28
N SER A 101 10.17 13.01 6.84
CA SER A 101 10.40 14.35 6.30
C SER A 101 11.22 15.22 7.27
N LYS A 102 10.80 15.29 8.53
CA LYS A 102 11.50 16.06 9.57
C LYS A 102 12.89 15.53 9.89
N LYS A 103 13.06 14.20 9.91
CA LYS A 103 14.30 13.55 10.33
C LYS A 103 15.39 13.64 9.26
N PHE A 104 15.01 13.51 7.98
CA PHE A 104 15.95 13.42 6.88
C PHE A 104 15.95 14.67 5.97
N GLY A 105 15.03 15.61 6.21
CA GLY A 105 14.99 16.86 5.44
C GLY A 105 14.45 16.68 4.02
N VAL A 106 13.61 15.67 3.78
CA VAL A 106 12.94 15.49 2.49
C VAL A 106 11.60 16.22 2.48
N GLU A 107 11.19 16.71 1.32
CA GLU A 107 9.87 17.26 1.08
C GLU A 107 9.00 16.23 0.34
N LEU A 108 7.72 16.17 0.68
CA LEU A 108 6.77 15.20 0.16
C LEU A 108 5.57 15.92 -0.45
N SER A 109 5.47 15.90 -1.77
CA SER A 109 4.30 16.38 -2.51
C SER A 109 3.34 15.20 -2.74
N ILE A 110 2.23 15.12 -1.95
CA ILE A 110 1.29 14.01 -2.03
C ILE A 110 0.44 14.14 -3.29
N LEU A 111 0.50 13.12 -4.15
CA LEU A 111 -0.26 13.05 -5.41
C LEU A 111 -1.59 12.34 -5.21
N THR A 112 -1.59 11.23 -4.47
CA THR A 112 -2.80 10.50 -4.10
C THR A 112 -2.58 9.73 -2.81
N SER A 113 -3.66 9.54 -2.05
CA SER A 113 -3.62 8.75 -0.81
C SER A 113 -4.97 8.12 -0.56
N GLN A 114 -4.98 6.87 -0.12
CA GLN A 114 -6.19 6.14 0.21
C GLN A 114 -5.97 5.32 1.48
N ILE A 115 -6.92 5.41 2.43
CA ILE A 115 -6.93 4.58 3.63
C ILE A 115 -8.25 3.84 3.69
N GLU A 116 -8.17 2.55 3.93
CA GLU A 116 -9.27 1.61 3.95
C GLU A 116 -9.36 0.88 5.28
N TYR A 117 -10.50 0.21 5.50
CA TYR A 117 -10.76 -0.62 6.66
C TYR A 117 -11.24 -2.00 6.23
N ALA A 118 -10.64 -3.04 6.79
CA ALA A 118 -11.11 -4.41 6.62
C ALA A 118 -11.02 -5.16 7.95
N GLY A 119 -12.13 -5.73 8.42
CA GLY A 119 -12.15 -6.46 9.69
C GLY A 119 -11.71 -5.65 10.91
N GLY A 120 -11.85 -4.30 10.88
CA GLY A 120 -11.41 -3.39 11.94
C GLY A 120 -9.93 -2.98 11.87
N VAL A 121 -9.19 -3.43 10.85
CA VAL A 121 -7.79 -3.05 10.62
C VAL A 121 -7.71 -2.00 9.53
N LYS A 122 -6.85 -1.01 9.73
CA LYS A 122 -6.53 0.00 8.71
C LYS A 122 -5.42 -0.52 7.81
N PHE A 123 -5.51 -0.20 6.53
CA PHE A 123 -4.46 -0.37 5.54
C PHE A 123 -4.63 0.69 4.45
N GLY A 124 -3.59 0.97 3.70
CA GLY A 124 -3.69 2.01 2.68
C GLY A 124 -2.39 2.29 1.98
N PHE A 125 -2.40 3.31 1.13
CA PHE A 125 -1.22 3.77 0.44
C PHE A 125 -1.21 5.29 0.30
N THR A 126 -0.01 5.82 0.10
CA THR A 126 0.23 7.21 -0.32
C THR A 126 1.23 7.20 -1.46
N VAL A 127 0.95 7.93 -2.52
CA VAL A 127 1.93 8.21 -3.58
C VAL A 127 2.33 9.65 -3.47
N ALA A 128 3.63 9.88 -3.42
CA ALA A 128 4.19 11.22 -3.35
C ALA A 128 5.44 11.35 -4.23
N GLU A 129 5.64 12.53 -4.74
CA GLU A 129 6.92 12.99 -5.22
C GLU A 129 7.80 13.32 -4.01
N VAL A 130 9.05 12.85 -4.01
CA VAL A 130 9.97 13.00 -2.88
C VAL A 130 11.16 13.82 -3.31
N GLU A 131 11.24 15.06 -2.80
CA GLU A 131 12.33 15.99 -3.07
C GLU A 131 13.36 15.96 -1.94
N GLY A 132 14.63 15.98 -2.30
CA GLY A 132 15.74 15.99 -1.35
C GLY A 132 17.04 15.49 -1.98
N ASP A 133 18.10 15.48 -1.19
CA ASP A 133 19.36 14.86 -1.59
C ASP A 133 19.22 13.35 -1.70
N GLU A 134 19.98 12.72 -2.58
CA GLU A 134 19.93 11.27 -2.84
C GLU A 134 20.12 10.44 -1.57
N ASP A 135 21.04 10.84 -0.68
CA ASP A 135 21.24 10.20 0.61
C ASP A 135 20.03 10.36 1.52
N ALA A 136 19.42 11.54 1.59
CA ALA A 136 18.23 11.80 2.39
C ALA A 136 17.03 10.96 1.93
N ILE A 137 16.81 10.86 0.61
CA ILE A 137 15.77 10.03 0.01
C ILE A 137 16.03 8.54 0.33
N THR A 138 17.28 8.08 0.25
CA THR A 138 17.67 6.71 0.55
C THR A 138 17.44 6.38 2.02
N GLN A 139 17.85 7.25 2.94
CA GLN A 139 17.61 7.07 4.38
C GLN A 139 16.12 7.10 4.72
N THR A 140 15.35 7.93 4.04
CA THR A 140 13.88 7.96 4.17
C THR A 140 13.26 6.61 3.79
N LYS A 141 13.66 6.03 2.66
CA LYS A 141 13.17 4.71 2.23
C LYS A 141 13.52 3.62 3.26
N ILE A 142 14.77 3.58 3.72
CA ILE A 142 15.24 2.61 4.72
C ILE A 142 14.42 2.73 6.01
N TYR A 143 14.29 3.95 6.54
CA TYR A 143 13.53 4.22 7.76
C TYR A 143 12.07 3.75 7.65
N LEU A 144 11.41 4.02 6.53
CA LEU A 144 10.03 3.62 6.31
C LEU A 144 9.90 2.09 6.21
N MET A 145 10.82 1.41 5.50
CA MET A 145 10.85 -0.05 5.42
C MET A 145 11.09 -0.71 6.78
N GLU A 146 11.97 -0.17 7.62
CA GLU A 146 12.20 -0.63 9.01
C GLU A 146 10.96 -0.47 9.90
N ASN A 147 10.06 0.46 9.55
CA ASN A 147 8.78 0.67 10.23
C ASN A 147 7.59 -0.02 9.53
N ASN A 148 7.86 -1.09 8.78
CA ASN A 148 6.86 -1.92 8.08
C ASN A 148 6.01 -1.14 7.05
N VAL A 149 6.59 -0.14 6.43
CA VAL A 149 6.03 0.51 5.24
C VAL A 149 6.68 -0.12 4.02
N ARG A 150 5.88 -0.63 3.09
CA ARG A 150 6.41 -1.06 1.81
C ARG A 150 6.65 0.16 0.93
N VAL A 151 7.82 0.23 0.32
CA VAL A 151 8.27 1.36 -0.50
C VAL A 151 8.52 0.87 -1.92
N GLU A 152 7.84 1.48 -2.89
CA GLU A 152 7.96 1.17 -4.31
C GLU A 152 8.20 2.46 -5.10
N VAL A 153 9.31 2.53 -5.84
CA VAL A 153 9.58 3.65 -6.75
C VAL A 153 8.84 3.39 -8.06
N LEU A 154 7.87 4.24 -8.39
CA LEU A 154 7.07 4.14 -9.60
C LEU A 154 7.80 4.72 -10.82
N GLY A 155 8.64 5.71 -10.60
CA GLY A 155 9.44 6.39 -11.62
C GLY A 155 9.97 7.71 -11.11
N TYR A 156 10.41 8.56 -12.04
CA TYR A 156 11.02 9.85 -11.77
C TYR A 156 10.37 10.94 -12.63
N VAL A 157 10.22 12.13 -12.07
CA VAL A 157 9.76 13.34 -12.76
C VAL A 157 10.79 14.45 -12.64
N GLU A 158 10.65 15.48 -13.49
CA GLU A 158 11.51 16.68 -13.54
C GLU A 158 10.80 17.87 -12.92
#